data_ff5671131045679df5702eb648e93fc5
#
_entry.id   ff5671131045679df5702eb648e93fc5
#
_cell.length_a   1.000
_cell.length_b   1.000
_cell.length_c   1.000
_cell.angle_alpha   90.00
_cell.angle_beta   90.00
_cell.angle_gamma   90.00
#
_symmetry.space_group_name_H-M   'P 1'
#
loop_
_entity.id
_entity.type
_entity.pdbx_description
1 polymer ?
#
loop_
_entity_poly.entity_id
_entity_poly.type
_entity_poly.pdbx_seq_one_letter_code
_entity_poly.pdbx_strand_id
1 'polypeptide(L)'
;VSGGFIEIEVIYALPHHQDVVMVRMPEGATVREALEASGLLLKYPEIEPGGRNRLGIYNKLAQPDTVLRERDRVEIYRPLIADPKALRRQRAREGKAI
;
A
#
# COMPACT_ATOMS: atom_id res chain seq x y z
N VAL A 1 -9.98 -3.38 26.89
CA VAL A 1 -11.20 -2.59 27.05
C VAL A 1 -11.89 -2.50 25.72
N SER A 2 -13.15 -2.88 25.67
CA SER A 2 -13.92 -2.77 24.45
C SER A 2 -13.99 -1.28 24.06
N GLY A 3 -13.88 -1.01 22.77
CA GLY A 3 -13.87 0.35 22.27
C GLY A 3 -12.51 1.03 22.32
N GLY A 4 -11.46 0.27 22.56
CA GLY A 4 -10.11 0.82 22.48
C GLY A 4 -9.76 1.24 21.07
N PHE A 5 -8.74 2.09 20.96
CA PHE A 5 -8.24 2.56 19.69
C PHE A 5 -6.81 2.12 19.48
N ILE A 6 -6.44 2.00 18.22
CA ILE A 6 -5.07 1.66 17.82
C ILE A 6 -4.56 2.74 16.90
N GLU A 7 -3.27 2.95 16.93
CA GLU A 7 -2.62 3.89 16.02
C GLU A 7 -1.98 3.13 14.88
N ILE A 8 -2.30 3.54 13.67
CA ILE A 8 -1.84 2.88 12.46
C ILE A 8 -1.12 3.90 11.58
N GLU A 9 0.00 3.50 11.03
CA GLU A 9 0.72 4.31 10.06
C GLU A 9 0.32 3.81 8.67
N VAL A 10 -0.05 4.72 7.78
CA VAL A 10 -0.37 4.38 6.40
C VAL A 10 0.64 5.08 5.50
N ILE A 11 1.30 4.31 4.65
CA ILE A 11 2.36 4.82 3.80
C ILE A 11 2.05 4.53 2.33
N TYR A 12 2.14 5.55 1.51
CA TYR A 12 2.13 5.38 0.07
C TYR A 12 3.52 5.71 -0.45
N ALA A 13 4.19 4.70 -1.00
CA ALA A 13 5.54 4.86 -1.50
C ALA A 13 5.50 5.47 -2.91
N LEU A 14 6.05 6.65 -3.05
CA LEU A 14 6.16 7.36 -4.32
C LEU A 14 7.62 7.32 -4.79
N PRO A 15 7.89 7.59 -6.07
CA PRO A 15 9.25 7.44 -6.59
C PRO A 15 10.29 8.27 -5.87
N HIS A 16 9.93 9.46 -5.41
CA HIS A 16 10.89 10.39 -4.81
C HIS A 16 10.65 10.68 -3.34
N HIS A 17 9.55 10.18 -2.79
CA HIS A 17 9.24 10.37 -1.37
C HIS A 17 8.14 9.41 -0.95
N GLN A 18 7.87 9.40 0.34
CA GLN A 18 6.77 8.62 0.90
C GLN A 18 5.77 9.58 1.51
N ASP A 19 4.49 9.30 1.28
CA ASP A 19 3.43 10.05 1.94
C ASP A 19 2.96 9.20 3.12
N VAL A 20 3.20 9.69 4.32
CA VAL A 20 2.95 8.96 5.55
C VAL A 20 1.86 9.66 6.34
N VAL A 21 0.83 8.91 6.71
CA VAL A 21 -0.28 9.44 7.49
C VAL A 21 -0.52 8.53 8.70
N MET A 22 -0.62 9.15 9.87
CA MET A 22 -1.00 8.43 11.08
C MET A 22 -2.50 8.52 11.24
N VAL A 23 -3.13 7.37 11.47
CA VAL A 23 -4.57 7.31 11.71
C VAL A 23 -4.85 6.59 13.01
N ARG A 24 -5.87 7.04 13.71
CA ARG A 24 -6.35 6.39 14.93
C ARG A 24 -7.62 5.64 14.60
N MET A 25 -7.58 4.33 14.76
CA MET A 25 -8.65 3.44 14.36
C MET A 25 -9.18 2.67 15.55
N PRO A 26 -10.45 2.28 15.53
CA PRO A 26 -10.93 1.38 16.58
C PRO A 26 -10.30 0.01 16.45
N GLU A 27 -10.17 -0.68 17.56
CA GLU A 27 -9.70 -2.07 17.54
C GLU A 27 -10.56 -2.90 16.61
N GLY A 28 -9.93 -3.80 15.88
CA GLY A 28 -10.64 -4.63 14.91
C GLY A 28 -10.75 -4.00 13.53
N ALA A 29 -10.25 -2.77 13.36
CA ALA A 29 -10.28 -2.12 12.06
C ALA A 29 -9.46 -2.90 11.05
N THR A 30 -9.87 -2.81 9.79
CA THR A 30 -9.20 -3.48 8.69
C THR A 30 -8.27 -2.53 7.94
N VAL A 31 -7.42 -3.12 7.11
CA VAL A 31 -6.54 -2.35 6.24
C VAL A 31 -7.33 -1.35 5.40
N ARG A 32 -8.43 -1.80 4.80
CA ARG A 32 -9.28 -0.93 3.97
C ARG A 32 -9.78 0.28 4.77
N GLU A 33 -10.24 0.04 5.98
CA GLU A 33 -10.76 1.12 6.81
C GLU A 33 -9.68 2.15 7.14
N ALA A 34 -8.46 1.68 7.42
CA ALA A 34 -7.35 2.58 7.67
C ALA A 34 -6.98 3.38 6.42
N LEU A 35 -7.01 2.75 5.24
CA LEU A 35 -6.73 3.44 3.98
C LEU A 35 -7.75 4.55 3.74
N GLU A 36 -9.02 4.26 3.99
CA GLU A 36 -10.07 5.26 3.82
C GLU A 36 -9.89 6.41 4.81
N ALA A 37 -9.58 6.08 6.06
CA ALA A 37 -9.39 7.10 7.09
C ALA A 37 -8.16 7.96 6.84
N SER A 38 -7.16 7.43 6.16
CA SER A 38 -5.92 8.18 5.90
C SER A 38 -6.10 9.35 4.94
N GLY A 39 -7.15 9.31 4.12
CA GLY A 39 -7.35 10.30 3.07
C GLY A 39 -6.47 10.10 1.84
N LEU A 40 -5.59 9.10 1.86
CA LEU A 40 -4.69 8.88 0.74
C LEU A 40 -5.42 8.44 -0.53
N LEU A 41 -6.53 7.73 -0.38
CA LEU A 41 -7.32 7.31 -1.54
C LEU A 41 -7.95 8.51 -2.25
N LEU A 42 -8.29 9.55 -1.50
CA LEU A 42 -8.82 10.79 -2.08
C LEU A 42 -7.70 11.63 -2.68
N LYS A 43 -6.57 11.67 -2.01
CA LYS A 43 -5.42 12.43 -2.48
C LYS A 43 -4.80 11.82 -3.72
N TYR A 44 -4.82 10.51 -3.83
CA TYR A 44 -4.27 9.77 -4.96
C TYR A 44 -5.33 8.87 -5.56
N PRO A 45 -6.20 9.43 -6.42
CA PRO A 45 -7.33 8.67 -6.97
C PRO A 45 -6.91 7.44 -7.80
N GLU A 46 -5.66 7.41 -8.23
CA GLU A 46 -5.14 6.27 -9.00
C GLU A 46 -4.97 5.01 -8.16
N ILE A 47 -5.00 5.12 -6.83
CA ILE A 47 -4.79 3.97 -5.96
C ILE A 47 -5.98 3.02 -6.03
N GLU A 48 -5.72 1.77 -6.35
CA GLU A 48 -6.71 0.69 -6.33
C GLU A 48 -6.24 -0.35 -5.31
N PRO A 49 -6.66 -0.19 -4.02
CA PRO A 49 -6.13 -1.05 -2.96
C PRO A 49 -6.55 -2.50 -3.13
N GLY A 50 -5.58 -3.41 -3.09
CA GLY A 50 -5.82 -4.82 -3.30
C GLY A 50 -5.99 -5.20 -4.76
N GLY A 51 -6.01 -4.22 -5.67
CA GLY A 51 -6.03 -4.42 -7.11
C GLY A 51 -4.67 -4.09 -7.69
N ARG A 52 -4.60 -3.00 -8.45
CA ARG A 52 -3.32 -2.57 -9.05
C ARG A 52 -2.27 -2.23 -8.00
N ASN A 53 -2.70 -1.75 -6.85
CA ASN A 53 -1.79 -1.42 -5.75
C ASN A 53 -1.89 -2.52 -4.72
N ARG A 54 -0.84 -3.32 -4.61
CA ARG A 54 -0.78 -4.34 -3.58
C ARG A 54 -0.58 -3.66 -2.23
N LEU A 55 -1.03 -4.34 -1.20
CA LEU A 55 -0.97 -3.83 0.16
C LEU A 55 -0.05 -4.70 0.99
N GLY A 56 0.56 -4.11 1.99
CA GLY A 56 1.41 -4.84 2.90
C GLY A 56 1.37 -4.28 4.29
N ILE A 57 1.84 -5.08 5.24
CA ILE A 57 2.06 -4.68 6.62
C ILE A 57 3.49 -5.11 6.94
N TYR A 58 4.36 -4.13 7.17
CA TYR A 58 5.78 -4.39 7.43
C TYR A 58 6.38 -5.35 6.41
N ASN A 59 6.23 -5.02 5.13
CA ASN A 59 6.78 -5.78 3.99
C ASN A 59 6.15 -7.14 3.75
N LYS A 60 5.08 -7.49 4.46
CA LYS A 60 4.33 -8.72 4.20
C LYS A 60 3.05 -8.38 3.48
N LEU A 61 2.73 -9.11 2.43
CA LEU A 61 1.51 -8.87 1.69
C LEU A 61 0.29 -9.00 2.60
N ALA A 62 -0.64 -8.09 2.44
CA ALA A 62 -1.87 -8.06 3.20
C ALA A 62 -3.05 -7.85 2.28
N GLN A 63 -4.24 -8.18 2.76
CA GLN A 63 -5.48 -8.00 2.02
C GLN A 63 -6.25 -6.82 2.60
N PRO A 64 -7.18 -6.23 1.82
CA PRO A 64 -7.98 -5.12 2.35
C PRO A 64 -8.78 -5.48 3.60
N ASP A 65 -9.15 -6.74 3.78
CA ASP A 65 -9.91 -7.18 4.94
C ASP A 65 -9.04 -7.69 6.08
N THR A 66 -7.74 -7.58 5.98
CA THR A 66 -6.83 -7.95 7.07
C THR A 66 -7.07 -7.05 8.27
N VAL A 67 -7.25 -7.67 9.44
CA VAL A 67 -7.47 -6.93 10.68
C VAL A 67 -6.14 -6.38 11.20
N LEU A 68 -6.15 -5.11 11.58
CA LEU A 68 -4.96 -4.41 12.02
C LEU A 68 -4.74 -4.56 13.52
N ARG A 69 -3.51 -4.37 13.93
CA ARG A 69 -3.09 -4.35 15.33
C ARG A 69 -2.43 -3.03 15.66
N GLU A 70 -2.30 -2.75 16.96
CA GLU A 70 -1.64 -1.55 17.42
C GLU A 70 -0.26 -1.38 16.76
N ARG A 71 -0.02 -0.20 16.23
CA ARG A 71 1.24 0.21 15.60
C ARG A 71 1.58 -0.52 14.32
N ASP A 72 0.58 -1.13 13.68
CA ASP A 72 0.80 -1.69 12.36
C ASP A 72 1.10 -0.57 11.37
N ARG A 73 1.91 -0.91 10.37
CA ARG A 73 2.21 0.00 9.26
C ARG A 73 1.60 -0.60 8.00
N VAL A 74 0.60 0.08 7.48
CA VAL A 74 -0.03 -0.32 6.22
C VAL A 74 0.73 0.34 5.09
N GLU A 75 1.16 -0.46 4.15
CA GLU A 75 1.95 -0.02 3.01
C GLU A 75 1.14 -0.18 1.73
N ILE A 76 1.08 0.88 0.96
CA ILE A 76 0.45 0.84 -0.36
C ILE A 76 1.58 0.80 -1.37
N TYR A 77 1.68 -0.29 -2.10
CA TYR A 77 2.73 -0.44 -3.11
C TYR A 77 2.24 0.07 -4.44
N ARG A 78 3.10 0.78 -5.14
CA ARG A 78 2.79 1.19 -6.49
C ARG A 78 2.95 0.01 -7.43
N PRO A 79 2.13 -0.04 -8.51
CA PRO A 79 2.39 -1.03 -9.54
C PRO A 79 3.82 -0.84 -10.04
N LEU A 80 4.52 -1.94 -10.23
CA LEU A 80 5.86 -1.86 -10.75
C LEU A 80 5.78 -1.33 -12.18
N ILE A 81 6.28 -0.14 -12.37
CA ILE A 81 6.45 0.41 -13.71
C ILE A 81 7.38 -0.51 -14.48
N ALA A 82 8.30 -1.11 -13.75
CA ALA A 82 9.19 -2.12 -14.28
C ALA A 82 8.78 -3.48 -13.72
N ASP A 83 7.67 -4.03 -14.23
CA ASP A 83 7.34 -5.44 -14.02
C ASP A 83 8.56 -6.23 -14.53
N PRO A 84 9.14 -7.13 -13.72
CA PRO A 84 10.31 -7.88 -14.16
C PRO A 84 10.14 -8.58 -15.51
N LYS A 85 8.95 -9.07 -15.80
CA LYS A 85 8.67 -9.69 -17.08
C LYS A 85 8.68 -8.67 -18.23
N ALA A 86 8.03 -7.54 -18.02
CA ALA A 86 7.98 -6.49 -19.03
C ALA A 86 9.37 -5.91 -19.24
N LEU A 87 10.12 -5.72 -18.19
CA LEU A 87 11.48 -5.22 -18.28
C LEU A 87 12.39 -6.17 -19.04
N ARG A 88 12.26 -7.48 -18.77
CA ARG A 88 13.01 -8.49 -19.49
C ARG A 88 12.69 -8.48 -20.98
N ARG A 89 11.41 -8.39 -21.32
CA ARG A 89 10.99 -8.36 -22.72
C ARG A 89 11.52 -7.10 -23.42
N GLN A 90 11.49 -5.98 -22.74
CA GLN A 90 12.00 -4.74 -23.27
C GLN A 90 13.51 -4.84 -23.50
N ARG A 91 14.25 -5.37 -22.54
CA ARG A 91 15.69 -5.56 -22.67
C ARG A 91 16.05 -6.53 -23.78
N ALA A 92 15.27 -7.60 -23.92
CA ALA A 92 15.49 -8.56 -24.98
C ALA A 92 15.33 -7.91 -26.35
N ARG A 93 14.32 -7.06 -26.51
CA ARG A 93 14.12 -6.32 -27.76
C ARG A 93 15.25 -5.34 -28.02
N GLU A 94 15.65 -4.62 -27.02
CA GLU A 94 16.77 -3.67 -27.14
C GLU A 94 18.08 -4.40 -27.39
N GLY A 95 18.30 -5.49 -26.68
CA GLY A 95 19.51 -6.28 -26.85
C GLY A 95 19.63 -6.89 -28.22
N LYS A 96 18.52 -7.25 -28.84
CA LYS A 96 18.53 -7.79 -30.19
C LYS A 96 18.84 -6.72 -31.25
N ALA A 97 18.62 -5.48 -30.90
CA ALA A 97 18.95 -4.39 -31.79
C ALA A 97 20.43 -4.04 -31.77
N ILE A 98 21.17 -4.61 -30.89
CA ILE A 98 22.60 -4.38 -30.75
C ILE A 98 23.40 -5.25 -31.69
#